data_6d3c913c606abace69ac4b0ee5d8e975
#
_entry.id   6d3c913c606abace69ac4b0ee5d8e975
#
_cell.length_a   1.000
_cell.length_b   1.000
_cell.length_c   1.000
_cell.angle_alpha   90.00
_cell.angle_beta   90.00
_cell.angle_gamma   90.00
#
_symmetry.space_group_name_H-M   'P 1'
#
loop_
_entity.id
_entity.type
_entity.pdbx_description
1 polymer ?
#
loop_
_entity_poly.entity_id
_entity_poly.type
_entity_poly.pdbx_seq_one_letter_code
_entity_poly.pdbx_strand_id
1 'polypeptide(L)'
;LGKEILRIREWISETTTGDRDDLVPGVSDRAWHHASVAKPECLGKHCPLIDECFAQAARLEAADADVVVTNHSLFGINACGEGELFGEYDAVVIDEAHELADRVRSQAAADLTVARVSRVARSLRSNLSIDSTDLDEAGAGLGAAMAPLEAGLLEYRPSALVDAMIVLDGAARRASHEVSEAQGEPAAKLLARAAIDELIGALDAWGRDPDQSIAYITKDESDNARLTVGPLDVSAAIGGTGIGERSAILTSATLALGGNFDFMAAQAGMAVSGVPWHGIDVGSPFDHGRQGIRYVATHLPLPG
;
A
#
# COMPACT_ATOMS: atom_id res chain seq x y z
N LEU A 1 17.65 -21.55 7.82
CA LEU A 1 16.59 -20.90 8.60
C LEU A 1 16.94 -20.82 10.09
N GLY A 2 17.18 -21.95 10.81
CA GLY A 2 17.45 -21.92 12.27
C GLY A 2 18.64 -21.06 12.68
N LYS A 3 19.75 -21.14 11.94
CA LYS A 3 20.95 -20.30 12.20
C LYS A 3 20.65 -18.81 11.96
N GLU A 4 19.85 -18.49 10.97
CA GLU A 4 19.46 -17.12 10.67
C GLU A 4 18.54 -16.53 11.75
N ILE A 5 17.59 -17.34 12.27
CA ILE A 5 16.71 -16.92 13.38
C ILE A 5 17.51 -16.66 14.66
N LEU A 6 18.47 -17.55 14.99
CA LEU A 6 19.36 -17.32 16.14
C LEU A 6 20.16 -16.03 15.98
N ARG A 7 20.63 -15.75 14.80
CA ARG A 7 21.35 -14.53 14.49
C ARG A 7 20.49 -13.27 14.62
N ILE A 8 19.24 -13.30 14.12
CA ILE A 8 18.29 -12.19 14.32
C ILE A 8 18.08 -11.97 15.82
N ARG A 9 17.94 -13.05 16.61
CA ARG A 9 17.77 -12.96 18.06
C ARG A 9 18.97 -12.33 18.77
N GLU A 10 20.18 -12.64 18.35
CA GLU A 10 21.39 -12.01 18.89
C GLU A 10 21.43 -10.53 18.52
N TRP A 11 21.19 -10.23 17.23
CA TRP A 11 21.20 -8.86 16.72
C TRP A 11 20.12 -7.96 17.37
N ILE A 12 18.92 -8.47 17.69
CA ILE A 12 17.87 -7.70 18.37
C ILE A 12 18.35 -7.16 19.72
N SER A 13 19.26 -7.84 20.40
CA SER A 13 19.82 -7.37 21.68
C SER A 13 20.91 -6.30 21.53
N GLU A 14 21.39 -6.05 20.30
CA GLU A 14 22.46 -5.12 19.99
C GLU A 14 21.97 -3.89 19.20
N THR A 15 20.92 -4.06 18.38
CA THR A 15 20.39 -2.98 17.56
C THR A 15 19.62 -1.95 18.38
N THR A 16 19.71 -0.70 17.97
CA THR A 16 18.90 0.41 18.52
C THR A 16 17.76 0.81 17.59
N THR A 17 17.84 0.45 16.29
CA THR A 17 16.88 0.84 15.25
C THR A 17 15.88 -0.26 14.92
N GLY A 18 16.30 -1.52 15.03
CA GLY A 18 15.55 -2.67 14.51
C GLY A 18 15.46 -2.69 12.97
N ASP A 19 16.24 -1.85 12.28
CA ASP A 19 16.24 -1.80 10.83
C ASP A 19 16.96 -3.01 10.25
N ARG A 20 16.28 -3.74 9.36
CA ARG A 20 16.82 -4.93 8.71
C ARG A 20 18.14 -4.67 7.97
N ASP A 21 18.30 -3.48 7.41
CA ASP A 21 19.46 -3.12 6.61
C ASP A 21 20.74 -2.98 7.48
N ASP A 22 20.56 -2.77 8.80
CA ASP A 22 21.67 -2.76 9.77
C ASP A 22 22.17 -4.18 10.10
N LEU A 23 21.42 -5.22 9.75
CA LEU A 23 21.80 -6.60 9.99
C LEU A 23 22.81 -7.11 8.94
N VAL A 24 24.11 -6.98 9.24
CA VAL A 24 25.21 -7.40 8.34
C VAL A 24 25.98 -8.59 8.90
N PRO A 25 26.17 -9.66 8.11
CA PRO A 25 25.59 -9.99 6.82
C PRO A 25 24.07 -10.22 6.94
N GLY A 26 23.28 -9.90 5.90
CA GLY A 26 21.84 -10.03 5.90
C GLY A 26 21.32 -11.47 6.13
N VAL A 27 20.01 -11.60 6.26
CA VAL A 27 19.31 -12.89 6.38
C VAL A 27 18.33 -13.06 5.22
N SER A 28 17.90 -14.29 4.96
CA SER A 28 16.90 -14.57 3.94
C SER A 28 15.54 -13.93 4.28
N ASP A 29 14.75 -13.57 3.26
CA ASP A 29 13.40 -13.06 3.45
C ASP A 29 12.52 -14.02 4.26
N ARG A 30 12.72 -15.32 4.07
CA ARG A 30 12.02 -16.35 4.83
C ARG A 30 12.34 -16.27 6.33
N ALA A 31 13.61 -16.06 6.69
CA ALA A 31 14.01 -15.93 8.09
C ALA A 31 13.46 -14.63 8.69
N TRP A 32 13.55 -13.53 7.95
CA TRP A 32 13.00 -12.24 8.37
C TRP A 32 11.49 -12.29 8.60
N HIS A 33 10.73 -12.92 7.71
CA HIS A 33 9.28 -13.11 7.86
C HIS A 33 8.87 -13.86 9.13
N HIS A 34 9.73 -14.73 9.64
CA HIS A 34 9.47 -15.44 10.91
C HIS A 34 9.83 -14.60 12.16
N ALA A 35 10.56 -13.53 12.00
CA ALA A 35 11.01 -12.67 13.11
C ALA A 35 10.35 -11.28 13.11
N SER A 36 9.72 -10.90 12.00
CA SER A 36 9.02 -9.62 11.84
C SER A 36 7.51 -9.80 11.89
N VAL A 37 6.82 -8.72 12.24
CA VAL A 37 5.36 -8.66 12.33
C VAL A 37 4.84 -7.81 11.17
N ALA A 38 3.94 -8.36 10.35
CA ALA A 38 3.26 -7.62 9.29
C ALA A 38 2.15 -6.73 9.87
N LYS A 39 1.73 -5.69 9.13
CA LYS A 39 0.69 -4.75 9.57
C LYS A 39 -0.58 -5.44 10.10
N PRO A 40 -1.14 -6.50 9.45
CA PRO A 40 -2.33 -7.18 9.96
C PRO A 40 -2.11 -7.97 11.26
N GLU A 41 -0.86 -8.27 11.59
CA GLU A 41 -0.45 -9.03 12.79
C GLU A 41 -0.04 -8.12 13.95
N CYS A 42 0.04 -6.81 13.70
CA CYS A 42 0.45 -5.82 14.69
C CYS A 42 -0.71 -5.45 15.61
N LEU A 43 -0.52 -5.62 16.91
CA LEU A 43 -1.50 -5.28 17.95
C LEU A 43 -1.59 -3.77 18.23
N GLY A 44 -0.74 -2.94 17.61
CA GLY A 44 -0.70 -1.50 17.81
C GLY A 44 -0.58 -1.11 19.28
N LYS A 45 -1.40 -0.18 19.73
CA LYS A 45 -1.43 0.31 21.12
C LYS A 45 -1.78 -0.76 22.18
N HIS A 46 -2.28 -1.92 21.74
CA HIS A 46 -2.62 -3.04 22.63
C HIS A 46 -1.51 -4.08 22.72
N CYS A 47 -0.36 -3.83 22.10
CA CYS A 47 0.78 -4.74 22.15
C CYS A 47 1.42 -4.72 23.56
N PRO A 48 1.59 -5.88 24.22
CA PRO A 48 2.23 -5.93 25.52
C PRO A 48 3.71 -5.55 25.49
N LEU A 49 4.33 -5.53 24.29
CA LEU A 49 5.73 -5.15 24.06
C LEU A 49 5.83 -3.76 23.39
N ILE A 50 4.83 -2.90 23.56
CA ILE A 50 4.79 -1.59 22.91
C ILE A 50 5.98 -0.70 23.29
N ASP A 51 6.42 -0.77 24.52
CA ASP A 51 7.53 0.02 25.05
C ASP A 51 8.91 -0.46 24.55
N GLU A 52 8.99 -1.70 24.05
CA GLU A 52 10.19 -2.30 23.45
C GLU A 52 10.13 -2.32 21.91
N CYS A 53 9.09 -1.74 21.33
CA CYS A 53 8.83 -1.82 19.88
C CYS A 53 9.65 -0.79 19.12
N PHE A 54 10.60 -1.23 18.28
CA PHE A 54 11.40 -0.36 17.41
C PHE A 54 10.54 0.53 16.49
N ALA A 55 9.49 -0.01 15.89
CA ALA A 55 8.60 0.76 15.03
C ALA A 55 7.83 1.85 15.80
N GLN A 56 7.49 1.61 17.08
CA GLN A 56 6.87 2.62 17.91
C GLN A 56 7.88 3.67 18.37
N ALA A 57 9.09 3.26 18.74
CA ALA A 57 10.18 4.17 19.08
C ALA A 57 10.50 5.12 17.92
N ALA A 58 10.63 4.60 16.69
CA ALA A 58 10.86 5.41 15.49
C ALA A 58 9.73 6.41 15.22
N ARG A 59 8.46 6.05 15.47
CA ARG A 59 7.33 6.98 15.32
C ARG A 59 7.36 8.10 16.37
N LEU A 60 7.72 7.79 17.60
CA LEU A 60 7.84 8.79 18.65
C LEU A 60 9.00 9.75 18.37
N GLU A 61 10.13 9.23 17.89
CA GLU A 61 11.27 10.04 17.47
C GLU A 61 10.91 10.94 16.30
N ALA A 62 10.20 10.42 15.28
CA ALA A 62 9.73 11.21 14.15
C ALA A 62 8.73 12.31 14.58
N ALA A 63 7.88 12.04 15.57
CA ALA A 63 6.92 13.03 16.06
C ALA A 63 7.58 14.19 16.85
N ASP A 64 8.78 13.97 17.41
CA ASP A 64 9.55 14.96 18.16
C ASP A 64 10.66 15.63 17.32
N ALA A 65 10.82 15.22 16.06
CA ALA A 65 11.87 15.73 15.20
C ALA A 65 11.47 17.03 14.50
N ASP A 66 12.42 17.97 14.37
CA ASP A 66 12.23 19.21 13.59
C ASP A 66 12.09 18.95 12.07
N VAL A 67 12.71 17.88 11.57
CA VAL A 67 12.69 17.49 10.16
C VAL A 67 12.54 15.97 10.06
N VAL A 68 11.53 15.53 9.31
CA VAL A 68 11.29 14.11 9.01
C VAL A 68 11.53 13.85 7.53
N VAL A 69 12.42 12.93 7.19
CA VAL A 69 12.65 12.47 5.83
C VAL A 69 11.98 11.12 5.63
N THR A 70 11.13 11.02 4.61
CA THR A 70 10.38 9.80 4.32
C THR A 70 10.25 9.56 2.82
N ASN A 71 9.70 8.41 2.42
CA ASN A 71 9.40 8.11 1.03
C ASN A 71 7.91 8.36 0.69
N HIS A 72 7.61 8.47 -0.61
CA HIS A 72 6.24 8.68 -1.10
C HIS A 72 5.27 7.57 -0.68
N SER A 73 5.74 6.34 -0.50
CA SER A 73 4.87 5.22 -0.09
C SER A 73 4.37 5.42 1.34
N LEU A 74 5.25 5.82 2.26
CA LEU A 74 4.84 6.09 3.65
C LEU A 74 3.98 7.37 3.73
N PHE A 75 4.30 8.39 2.94
CA PHE A 75 3.43 9.57 2.78
C PHE A 75 2.05 9.18 2.23
N GLY A 76 1.99 8.27 1.24
CA GLY A 76 0.74 7.73 0.70
C GLY A 76 -0.09 6.96 1.72
N ILE A 77 0.55 6.17 2.59
CA ILE A 77 -0.14 5.50 3.70
C ILE A 77 -0.77 6.53 4.65
N ASN A 78 -0.05 7.61 4.96
CA ASN A 78 -0.58 8.71 5.78
C ASN A 78 -1.75 9.43 5.08
N ALA A 79 -1.66 9.63 3.76
CA ALA A 79 -2.71 10.27 2.96
C ALA A 79 -4.00 9.43 2.88
N CYS A 80 -3.89 8.11 2.86
CA CYS A 80 -5.02 7.18 2.70
C CYS A 80 -5.51 6.59 4.03
N GLY A 81 -4.80 6.82 5.13
CA GLY A 81 -5.07 6.24 6.44
C GLY A 81 -5.75 7.20 7.40
N GLU A 82 -6.34 6.65 8.47
CA GLU A 82 -6.95 7.44 9.55
C GLU A 82 -5.91 7.86 10.63
N GLY A 83 -4.61 7.69 10.37
CA GLY A 83 -3.57 7.91 11.36
C GLY A 83 -2.55 8.96 10.94
N GLU A 84 -2.22 9.86 11.84
CA GLU A 84 -1.08 10.76 11.70
C GLU A 84 0.22 9.99 11.98
N LEU A 85 0.92 9.60 10.90
CA LEU A 85 2.20 8.91 11.02
C LEU A 85 3.35 9.86 11.39
N PHE A 86 3.22 11.14 10.99
CA PHE A 86 4.30 12.13 11.11
C PHE A 86 4.01 13.23 12.14
N GLY A 87 2.85 13.18 12.83
CA GLY A 87 2.41 14.29 13.66
C GLY A 87 2.05 15.55 12.84
N GLU A 88 1.99 16.70 13.51
CA GLU A 88 1.78 18.00 12.85
C GLU A 88 3.09 18.50 12.23
N TYR A 89 3.00 19.08 11.05
CA TYR A 89 4.12 19.72 10.35
C TYR A 89 3.67 21.00 9.63
N ASP A 90 4.53 22.00 9.55
CA ASP A 90 4.22 23.31 8.95
C ASP A 90 4.47 23.34 7.44
N ALA A 91 5.42 22.53 6.96
CA ALA A 91 5.81 22.49 5.57
C ALA A 91 6.15 21.10 5.09
N VAL A 92 5.91 20.84 3.81
CA VAL A 92 6.30 19.60 3.13
C VAL A 92 7.06 19.92 1.84
N VAL A 93 8.17 19.20 1.63
CA VAL A 93 8.91 19.21 0.37
C VAL A 93 8.81 17.83 -0.25
N ILE A 94 8.27 17.76 -1.46
CA ILE A 94 8.07 16.52 -2.20
C ILE A 94 8.98 16.54 -3.42
N ASP A 95 10.06 15.80 -3.34
CA ASP A 95 10.95 15.59 -4.47
C ASP A 95 10.41 14.49 -5.38
N GLU A 96 10.76 14.52 -6.68
CA GLU A 96 10.19 13.66 -7.71
C GLU A 96 8.65 13.58 -7.65
N ALA A 97 8.02 14.72 -7.45
CA ALA A 97 6.58 14.81 -7.21
C ALA A 97 5.71 14.28 -8.36
N HIS A 98 6.30 14.08 -9.55
CA HIS A 98 5.62 13.40 -10.67
C HIS A 98 5.22 11.95 -10.35
N GLU A 99 5.89 11.27 -9.40
CA GLU A 99 5.54 9.92 -8.96
C GLU A 99 4.49 9.90 -7.83
N LEU A 100 4.21 11.04 -7.19
CA LEU A 100 3.42 11.09 -5.97
C LEU A 100 2.04 10.44 -6.13
N ALA A 101 1.29 10.84 -7.16
CA ALA A 101 -0.06 10.33 -7.39
C ALA A 101 -0.08 8.80 -7.60
N ASP A 102 0.90 8.26 -8.32
CA ASP A 102 1.00 6.82 -8.58
C ASP A 102 1.39 6.06 -7.31
N ARG A 103 2.26 6.62 -6.47
CA ARG A 103 2.61 6.02 -5.17
C ARG A 103 1.44 6.04 -4.21
N VAL A 104 0.71 7.14 -4.11
CA VAL A 104 -0.50 7.23 -3.28
C VAL A 104 -1.59 6.28 -3.79
N ARG A 105 -1.81 6.21 -5.10
CA ARG A 105 -2.76 5.24 -5.71
C ARG A 105 -2.39 3.80 -5.37
N SER A 106 -1.12 3.46 -5.43
CA SER A 106 -0.64 2.12 -5.08
C SER A 106 -0.89 1.78 -3.60
N GLN A 107 -0.81 2.77 -2.69
CA GLN A 107 -1.13 2.56 -1.28
C GLN A 107 -2.63 2.49 -1.01
N ALA A 108 -3.44 3.19 -1.81
CA ALA A 108 -4.90 3.15 -1.72
C ALA A 108 -5.53 1.93 -2.42
N ALA A 109 -4.73 1.20 -3.20
CA ALA A 109 -5.18 0.00 -3.90
C ALA A 109 -5.31 -1.18 -2.95
N ALA A 110 -6.30 -2.01 -3.21
CA ALA A 110 -6.58 -3.22 -2.46
C ALA A 110 -6.42 -4.45 -3.36
N ASP A 111 -5.72 -5.45 -2.84
CA ASP A 111 -5.49 -6.71 -3.54
C ASP A 111 -6.42 -7.81 -3.04
N LEU A 112 -6.97 -8.59 -3.94
CA LEU A 112 -7.76 -9.78 -3.67
C LEU A 112 -7.12 -10.99 -4.35
N THR A 113 -6.79 -12.00 -3.56
CA THR A 113 -6.26 -13.29 -4.01
C THR A 113 -6.90 -14.42 -3.22
N VAL A 114 -6.96 -15.61 -3.81
CA VAL A 114 -7.39 -16.83 -3.10
C VAL A 114 -6.55 -17.06 -1.85
N ALA A 115 -5.24 -16.88 -1.96
CA ALA A 115 -4.31 -17.07 -0.84
C ALA A 115 -4.59 -16.09 0.33
N ARG A 116 -5.01 -14.86 0.05
CA ARG A 116 -5.43 -13.89 1.07
C ARG A 116 -6.69 -14.37 1.79
N VAL A 117 -7.73 -14.76 1.06
CA VAL A 117 -8.97 -15.27 1.64
C VAL A 117 -8.71 -16.50 2.52
N SER A 118 -7.94 -17.47 2.02
CA SER A 118 -7.56 -18.67 2.79
C SER A 118 -6.72 -18.37 4.03
N ARG A 119 -5.92 -17.29 4.00
CA ARG A 119 -5.15 -16.83 5.17
C ARG A 119 -6.08 -16.28 6.25
N VAL A 120 -7.06 -15.45 5.85
CA VAL A 120 -8.08 -14.93 6.76
C VAL A 120 -8.87 -16.07 7.36
N ALA A 121 -9.41 -16.99 6.55
CA ALA A 121 -10.16 -18.17 7.01
C ALA A 121 -9.35 -19.01 8.03
N ARG A 122 -8.06 -19.22 7.76
CA ARG A 122 -7.16 -19.94 8.69
C ARG A 122 -6.94 -19.16 9.98
N SER A 123 -6.80 -17.83 9.92
CA SER A 123 -6.65 -16.98 11.10
C SER A 123 -7.88 -17.07 12.01
N LEU A 124 -9.08 -17.05 11.46
CA LEU A 124 -10.33 -17.17 12.20
C LEU A 124 -10.44 -18.54 12.92
N ARG A 125 -10.10 -19.62 12.21
CA ARG A 125 -10.12 -20.97 12.80
C ARG A 125 -9.07 -21.11 13.92
N SER A 126 -7.85 -20.65 13.68
CA SER A 126 -6.75 -20.86 14.63
C SER A 126 -6.86 -19.98 15.88
N ASN A 127 -7.34 -18.76 15.75
CA ASN A 127 -7.39 -17.78 16.83
C ASN A 127 -8.68 -17.84 17.65
N LEU A 128 -9.82 -18.12 17.00
CA LEU A 128 -11.14 -18.03 17.62
C LEU A 128 -11.99 -19.30 17.45
N SER A 129 -11.48 -20.33 16.78
CA SER A 129 -12.22 -21.58 16.47
C SER A 129 -13.51 -21.30 15.69
N ILE A 130 -13.57 -20.22 14.91
CA ILE A 130 -14.71 -19.88 14.06
C ILE A 130 -14.68 -20.80 12.82
N ASP A 131 -15.83 -21.40 12.47
CA ASP A 131 -15.97 -22.10 11.21
C ASP A 131 -15.92 -21.11 10.06
N SER A 132 -15.00 -21.30 9.16
CA SER A 132 -14.75 -20.43 8.01
C SER A 132 -14.79 -21.19 6.68
N THR A 133 -15.54 -22.28 6.64
CA THR A 133 -15.73 -23.11 5.44
C THR A 133 -16.37 -22.29 4.32
N ASP A 134 -17.39 -21.50 4.62
CA ASP A 134 -18.04 -20.59 3.66
C ASP A 134 -17.04 -19.61 3.04
N LEU A 135 -16.08 -19.13 3.84
CA LEU A 135 -15.06 -18.17 3.36
C LEU A 135 -14.05 -18.86 2.44
N ASP A 136 -13.63 -20.08 2.76
CA ASP A 136 -12.76 -20.88 1.89
C ASP A 136 -13.45 -21.23 0.56
N GLU A 137 -14.73 -21.61 0.59
CA GLU A 137 -15.53 -21.89 -0.61
C GLU A 137 -15.72 -20.66 -1.47
N ALA A 138 -16.03 -19.51 -0.86
CA ALA A 138 -16.12 -18.22 -1.56
C ALA A 138 -14.79 -17.83 -2.17
N GLY A 139 -13.68 -18.05 -1.46
CA GLY A 139 -12.33 -17.83 -1.99
C GLY A 139 -11.99 -18.70 -3.18
N ALA A 140 -12.39 -19.98 -3.16
CA ALA A 140 -12.27 -20.88 -4.30
C ALA A 140 -13.12 -20.41 -5.50
N GLY A 141 -14.35 -19.94 -5.24
CA GLY A 141 -15.22 -19.32 -6.25
C GLY A 141 -14.60 -18.08 -6.91
N LEU A 142 -13.97 -17.22 -6.10
CA LEU A 142 -13.21 -16.08 -6.62
C LEU A 142 -12.08 -16.54 -7.55
N GLY A 143 -11.31 -17.56 -7.14
CA GLY A 143 -10.25 -18.15 -7.95
C GLY A 143 -10.76 -18.68 -9.29
N ALA A 144 -11.86 -19.42 -9.27
CA ALA A 144 -12.49 -19.94 -10.48
C ALA A 144 -12.97 -18.81 -11.43
N ALA A 145 -13.50 -17.71 -10.87
CA ALA A 145 -13.93 -16.56 -11.66
C ALA A 145 -12.76 -15.77 -12.26
N MET A 146 -11.60 -15.71 -11.59
CA MET A 146 -10.41 -15.01 -12.07
C MET A 146 -9.58 -15.84 -13.06
N ALA A 147 -9.59 -17.18 -12.95
CA ALA A 147 -8.73 -18.08 -13.74
C ALA A 147 -8.81 -17.85 -15.27
N PRO A 148 -10.00 -17.66 -15.89
CA PRO A 148 -10.10 -17.43 -17.33
C PRO A 148 -9.72 -16.01 -17.78
N LEU A 149 -9.50 -15.08 -16.83
CA LEU A 149 -9.19 -13.70 -17.17
C LEU A 149 -7.72 -13.55 -17.53
N GLU A 150 -7.43 -12.76 -18.54
CA GLU A 150 -6.08 -12.40 -18.93
C GLU A 150 -5.52 -11.32 -18.00
N ALA A 151 -4.19 -11.25 -17.89
CA ALA A 151 -3.53 -10.18 -17.17
C ALA A 151 -3.73 -8.85 -17.91
N GLY A 152 -4.10 -7.81 -17.19
CA GLY A 152 -4.34 -6.49 -17.73
C GLY A 152 -5.51 -5.76 -17.08
N LEU A 153 -5.84 -4.62 -17.63
CA LEU A 153 -6.95 -3.79 -17.19
C LEU A 153 -8.30 -4.49 -17.45
N LEU A 154 -9.19 -4.46 -16.49
CA LEU A 154 -10.58 -4.89 -16.67
C LEU A 154 -11.40 -3.72 -17.22
N GLU A 155 -11.61 -3.70 -18.54
CA GLU A 155 -12.46 -2.69 -19.19
C GLU A 155 -13.92 -2.76 -18.74
N TYR A 156 -14.36 -3.93 -18.30
CA TYR A 156 -15.68 -4.18 -17.70
C TYR A 156 -15.55 -5.25 -16.62
N ARG A 157 -16.50 -5.30 -15.72
CA ARG A 157 -16.56 -6.31 -14.67
C ARG A 157 -17.31 -7.54 -15.14
N PRO A 158 -16.65 -8.70 -15.40
CA PRO A 158 -17.32 -9.92 -15.85
C PRO A 158 -18.36 -10.40 -14.82
N SER A 159 -19.54 -10.87 -15.27
CA SER A 159 -20.62 -11.29 -14.37
C SER A 159 -20.19 -12.38 -13.39
N ALA A 160 -19.42 -13.37 -13.85
CA ALA A 160 -18.91 -14.42 -13.00
C ALA A 160 -18.03 -13.88 -11.85
N LEU A 161 -17.23 -12.84 -12.12
CA LEU A 161 -16.41 -12.17 -11.10
C LEU A 161 -17.30 -11.37 -10.13
N VAL A 162 -18.30 -10.64 -10.66
CA VAL A 162 -19.26 -9.91 -9.83
C VAL A 162 -20.01 -10.85 -8.89
N ASP A 163 -20.51 -11.97 -9.39
CA ASP A 163 -21.22 -12.98 -8.58
C ASP A 163 -20.32 -13.57 -7.50
N ALA A 164 -19.07 -13.92 -7.83
CA ALA A 164 -18.09 -14.42 -6.87
C ALA A 164 -17.77 -13.37 -5.77
N MET A 165 -17.67 -12.11 -6.14
CA MET A 165 -17.43 -11.03 -5.18
C MET A 165 -18.61 -10.82 -4.23
N ILE A 166 -19.84 -10.91 -4.70
CA ILE A 166 -21.05 -10.85 -3.85
C ILE A 166 -21.06 -11.99 -2.83
N VAL A 167 -20.75 -13.22 -3.27
CA VAL A 167 -20.69 -14.39 -2.38
C VAL A 167 -19.60 -14.21 -1.34
N LEU A 168 -18.41 -13.75 -1.74
CA LEU A 168 -17.28 -13.50 -0.85
C LEU A 168 -17.57 -12.39 0.16
N ASP A 169 -18.19 -11.29 -0.27
CA ASP A 169 -18.60 -10.20 0.62
C ASP A 169 -19.59 -10.70 1.68
N GLY A 170 -20.60 -11.46 1.28
CA GLY A 170 -21.54 -12.06 2.20
C GLY A 170 -20.87 -12.97 3.23
N ALA A 171 -19.92 -13.83 2.81
CA ALA A 171 -19.18 -14.71 3.70
C ALA A 171 -18.28 -13.91 4.66
N ALA A 172 -17.57 -12.88 4.16
CA ALA A 172 -16.70 -12.04 4.95
C ALA A 172 -17.46 -11.25 6.03
N ARG A 173 -18.62 -10.69 5.70
CA ARG A 173 -19.46 -9.95 6.67
C ARG A 173 -20.07 -10.87 7.72
N ARG A 174 -20.48 -12.10 7.37
CA ARG A 174 -20.92 -13.09 8.36
C ARG A 174 -19.77 -13.44 9.32
N ALA A 175 -18.59 -13.73 8.78
CA ALA A 175 -17.41 -14.02 9.59
C ALA A 175 -17.02 -12.84 10.50
N SER A 176 -17.13 -11.59 10.03
CA SER A 176 -16.91 -10.39 10.84
C SER A 176 -17.88 -10.29 12.01
N HIS A 177 -19.15 -10.62 11.78
CA HIS A 177 -20.15 -10.68 12.85
C HIS A 177 -19.79 -11.75 13.89
N GLU A 178 -19.44 -12.97 13.46
CA GLU A 178 -19.02 -14.05 14.37
C GLU A 178 -17.78 -13.67 15.19
N VAL A 179 -16.80 -12.96 14.60
CA VAL A 179 -15.65 -12.42 15.33
C VAL A 179 -16.11 -11.43 16.41
N SER A 180 -17.12 -10.60 16.14
CA SER A 180 -17.64 -9.65 17.14
C SER A 180 -18.26 -10.35 18.33
N GLU A 181 -18.98 -11.45 18.14
CA GLU A 181 -19.66 -12.26 19.16
C GLU A 181 -18.74 -13.27 19.86
N ALA A 182 -17.59 -13.61 19.24
CA ALA A 182 -16.71 -14.64 19.75
C ALA A 182 -16.16 -14.33 21.14
N GLN A 183 -16.11 -15.36 21.98
CA GLN A 183 -15.38 -15.35 23.23
C GLN A 183 -13.93 -15.82 22.97
N GLY A 184 -12.96 -15.20 23.57
CA GLY A 184 -11.57 -15.57 23.37
C GLY A 184 -10.58 -14.60 24.01
N GLU A 185 -9.31 -14.90 23.87
CA GLU A 185 -8.24 -14.05 24.33
C GLU A 185 -8.24 -12.74 23.54
N PRO A 186 -8.09 -11.56 24.20
CA PRO A 186 -8.23 -10.26 23.54
C PRO A 186 -7.29 -10.05 22.35
N ALA A 187 -6.04 -10.54 22.42
CA ALA A 187 -5.08 -10.42 21.33
C ALA A 187 -5.49 -11.28 20.13
N ALA A 188 -5.97 -12.52 20.35
CA ALA A 188 -6.47 -13.38 19.29
C ALA A 188 -7.69 -12.78 18.58
N LYS A 189 -8.60 -12.18 19.34
CA LYS A 189 -9.77 -11.49 18.80
C LYS A 189 -9.37 -10.26 17.98
N LEU A 190 -8.40 -9.48 18.45
CA LEU A 190 -7.90 -8.31 17.73
C LEU A 190 -7.25 -8.69 16.39
N LEU A 191 -6.42 -9.75 16.38
CA LEU A 191 -5.79 -10.25 15.15
C LEU A 191 -6.81 -10.77 14.13
N ALA A 192 -7.78 -11.57 14.60
CA ALA A 192 -8.86 -12.06 13.75
C ALA A 192 -9.69 -10.90 13.17
N ARG A 193 -9.98 -9.90 14.00
CA ARG A 193 -10.71 -8.70 13.58
C ARG A 193 -9.94 -7.92 12.52
N ALA A 194 -8.66 -7.63 12.74
CA ALA A 194 -7.83 -6.92 11.77
C ALA A 194 -7.76 -7.66 10.42
N ALA A 195 -7.62 -8.99 10.45
CA ALA A 195 -7.55 -9.79 9.23
C ALA A 195 -8.86 -9.74 8.41
N ILE A 196 -10.02 -9.83 9.08
CA ILE A 196 -11.32 -9.79 8.38
C ILE A 196 -11.66 -8.37 7.92
N ASP A 197 -11.36 -7.34 8.70
CA ASP A 197 -11.61 -5.94 8.34
C ASP A 197 -10.77 -5.54 7.12
N GLU A 198 -9.53 -6.00 7.02
CA GLU A 198 -8.68 -5.79 5.84
C GLU A 198 -9.27 -6.46 4.59
N LEU A 199 -9.86 -7.66 4.70
CA LEU A 199 -10.55 -8.31 3.58
C LEU A 199 -11.81 -7.53 3.18
N ILE A 200 -12.62 -7.11 4.14
CA ILE A 200 -13.82 -6.30 3.88
C ILE A 200 -13.44 -4.96 3.23
N GLY A 201 -12.37 -4.31 3.67
CA GLY A 201 -11.87 -3.09 3.03
C GLY A 201 -11.52 -3.27 1.54
N ALA A 202 -10.97 -4.43 1.18
CA ALA A 202 -10.71 -4.77 -0.22
C ALA A 202 -12.01 -5.03 -1.03
N LEU A 203 -13.01 -5.64 -0.40
CA LEU A 203 -14.34 -5.86 -1.00
C LEU A 203 -15.11 -4.54 -1.15
N ASP A 204 -15.01 -3.64 -0.17
CA ASP A 204 -15.59 -2.30 -0.25
C ASP A 204 -14.91 -1.48 -1.37
N ALA A 205 -13.59 -1.64 -1.58
CA ALA A 205 -12.91 -1.03 -2.72
C ALA A 205 -13.46 -1.51 -4.07
N TRP A 206 -13.75 -2.82 -4.20
CA TRP A 206 -14.44 -3.36 -5.37
C TRP A 206 -15.86 -2.82 -5.51
N GLY A 207 -16.58 -2.64 -4.41
CA GLY A 207 -17.96 -2.11 -4.38
C GLY A 207 -18.10 -0.65 -4.79
N ARG A 208 -17.00 0.10 -4.90
CA ARG A 208 -17.01 1.50 -5.37
C ARG A 208 -17.48 1.60 -6.82
N ASP A 209 -17.93 2.81 -7.17
CA ASP A 209 -18.32 3.14 -8.54
C ASP A 209 -17.21 2.73 -9.53
N PRO A 210 -17.52 1.90 -10.53
CA PRO A 210 -16.55 1.52 -11.57
C PRO A 210 -15.95 2.72 -12.31
N ASP A 211 -16.70 3.82 -12.45
CA ASP A 211 -16.22 5.03 -13.14
C ASP A 211 -15.20 5.83 -12.28
N GLN A 212 -15.09 5.52 -11.00
CA GLN A 212 -14.14 6.14 -10.07
C GLN A 212 -13.05 5.19 -9.60
N SER A 213 -13.04 3.96 -10.09
CA SER A 213 -12.07 2.93 -9.70
C SER A 213 -11.48 2.23 -10.91
N ILE A 214 -10.23 1.82 -10.77
CA ILE A 214 -9.53 0.99 -11.74
C ILE A 214 -9.38 -0.41 -11.17
N ALA A 215 -9.64 -1.43 -11.98
CA ALA A 215 -9.44 -2.82 -11.59
C ALA A 215 -8.59 -3.52 -12.65
N TYR A 216 -7.61 -4.32 -12.24
CA TYR A 216 -6.78 -5.08 -13.16
C TYR A 216 -6.38 -6.43 -12.56
N ILE A 217 -6.11 -7.38 -13.45
CA ILE A 217 -5.62 -8.70 -13.11
C ILE A 217 -4.12 -8.76 -13.35
N THR A 218 -3.39 -9.30 -12.40
CA THR A 218 -2.02 -9.76 -12.58
C THR A 218 -1.94 -11.25 -12.28
N LYS A 219 -0.95 -11.94 -12.86
CA LYS A 219 -0.69 -13.35 -12.62
C LYS A 219 0.76 -13.54 -12.21
N ASP A 220 1.00 -14.40 -11.24
CA ASP A 220 2.36 -14.78 -10.85
C ASP A 220 2.91 -15.89 -11.77
N GLU A 221 4.15 -16.31 -11.54
CA GLU A 221 4.82 -17.38 -12.30
C GLU A 221 4.09 -18.73 -12.26
N SER A 222 3.23 -18.93 -11.27
CA SER A 222 2.39 -20.11 -11.10
C SER A 222 0.97 -19.92 -11.63
N ASP A 223 0.72 -18.87 -12.41
CA ASP A 223 -0.59 -18.48 -12.96
C ASP A 223 -1.66 -18.17 -11.89
N ASN A 224 -1.26 -17.90 -10.65
CA ASN A 224 -2.21 -17.45 -9.64
C ASN A 224 -2.63 -16.00 -9.91
N ALA A 225 -3.92 -15.81 -10.10
CA ALA A 225 -4.48 -14.50 -10.38
C ALA A 225 -4.60 -13.66 -9.11
N ARG A 226 -4.31 -12.36 -9.27
CA ARG A 226 -4.52 -11.30 -8.30
C ARG A 226 -5.39 -10.24 -8.93
N LEU A 227 -6.50 -9.91 -8.29
CA LEU A 227 -7.31 -8.74 -8.62
C LEU A 227 -6.83 -7.57 -7.76
N THR A 228 -6.41 -6.49 -8.40
CA THR A 228 -6.09 -5.24 -7.73
C THR A 228 -7.14 -4.20 -8.10
N VAL A 229 -7.66 -3.50 -7.09
CA VAL A 229 -8.65 -2.43 -7.23
C VAL A 229 -8.14 -1.18 -6.55
N GLY A 230 -8.08 -0.08 -7.27
CA GLY A 230 -7.62 1.20 -6.73
C GLY A 230 -8.48 2.37 -7.19
N PRO A 231 -8.37 3.53 -6.52
CA PRO A 231 -9.05 4.75 -6.98
C PRO A 231 -8.43 5.26 -8.28
N LEU A 232 -9.26 5.77 -9.17
CA LEU A 232 -8.81 6.43 -10.40
C LEU A 232 -8.15 7.77 -10.08
N ASP A 233 -8.73 8.51 -9.14
CA ASP A 233 -8.24 9.81 -8.68
C ASP A 233 -7.86 9.75 -7.18
N VAL A 234 -6.68 10.25 -6.86
CA VAL A 234 -6.14 10.34 -5.49
C VAL A 234 -5.89 11.78 -5.06
N SER A 235 -6.29 12.76 -5.88
CA SER A 235 -6.05 14.18 -5.61
C SER A 235 -6.69 14.64 -4.30
N ALA A 236 -7.89 14.14 -3.99
CA ALA A 236 -8.57 14.44 -2.73
C ALA A 236 -7.82 13.84 -1.51
N ALA A 237 -7.28 12.63 -1.63
CA ALA A 237 -6.49 12.01 -0.57
C ALA A 237 -5.18 12.78 -0.33
N ILE A 238 -4.50 13.17 -1.40
CA ILE A 238 -3.27 13.97 -1.32
C ILE A 238 -3.58 15.36 -0.74
N GLY A 239 -4.61 16.04 -1.23
CA GLY A 239 -5.04 17.35 -0.72
C GLY A 239 -5.43 17.31 0.76
N GLY A 240 -6.04 16.20 1.21
CA GLY A 240 -6.42 15.97 2.62
C GLY A 240 -5.24 15.81 3.58
N THR A 241 -4.01 15.61 3.08
CA THR A 241 -2.80 15.64 3.93
C THR A 241 -2.42 17.03 4.42
N GLY A 242 -3.17 18.05 4.03
CA GLY A 242 -2.88 19.44 4.37
C GLY A 242 -1.92 20.14 3.40
N ILE A 243 -1.62 19.54 2.24
CA ILE A 243 -0.84 20.22 1.18
C ILE A 243 -1.43 21.59 0.82
N GLY A 244 -2.77 21.72 0.92
CA GLY A 244 -3.46 22.98 0.69
C GLY A 244 -3.51 23.94 1.88
N GLU A 245 -3.28 23.46 3.09
CA GLU A 245 -3.35 24.26 4.33
C GLU A 245 -1.96 24.63 4.86
N ARG A 246 -0.91 24.01 4.33
CA ARG A 246 0.48 24.12 4.77
C ARG A 246 1.36 24.59 3.61
N SER A 247 2.58 25.03 3.91
CA SER A 247 3.55 25.34 2.87
C SER A 247 4.00 24.06 2.15
N ALA A 248 3.72 23.94 0.86
CA ALA A 248 4.11 22.77 0.06
C ALA A 248 5.00 23.17 -1.11
N ILE A 249 6.09 22.44 -1.28
CA ILE A 249 7.02 22.58 -2.41
C ILE A 249 7.09 21.24 -3.12
N LEU A 250 6.70 21.22 -4.38
CA LEU A 250 6.80 20.05 -5.26
C LEU A 250 7.95 20.29 -6.24
N THR A 251 8.89 19.34 -6.30
CA THR A 251 10.02 19.42 -7.23
C THR A 251 10.10 18.17 -8.10
N SER A 252 10.46 18.34 -9.37
CA SER A 252 10.81 17.28 -10.31
C SER A 252 11.32 17.89 -11.62
N ALA A 253 12.01 17.08 -12.40
CA ALA A 253 12.40 17.44 -13.77
C ALA A 253 11.22 17.48 -14.76
N THR A 254 10.06 16.92 -14.42
CA THR A 254 8.94 16.65 -15.36
C THR A 254 7.57 17.13 -14.86
N LEU A 255 7.52 18.21 -14.05
CA LEU A 255 6.24 18.74 -13.55
C LEU A 255 5.46 19.54 -14.60
N ALA A 256 6.14 20.10 -15.59
CA ALA A 256 5.49 20.87 -16.64
C ALA A 256 5.13 19.98 -17.83
N LEU A 257 3.88 20.01 -18.25
CA LEU A 257 3.40 19.39 -19.48
C LEU A 257 3.12 20.49 -20.51
N GLY A 258 3.95 20.57 -21.56
CA GLY A 258 3.83 21.66 -22.55
C GLY A 258 4.05 23.06 -21.98
N GLY A 259 4.84 23.19 -20.92
CA GLY A 259 5.09 24.46 -20.23
C GLY A 259 4.01 24.86 -19.22
N ASN A 260 3.03 23.99 -18.96
CA ASN A 260 1.94 24.23 -18.02
C ASN A 260 2.04 23.23 -16.83
N PHE A 261 1.81 23.71 -15.62
CA PHE A 261 1.86 22.95 -14.37
C PHE A 261 0.47 22.52 -13.86
N ASP A 262 -0.63 22.95 -14.51
CA ASP A 262 -2.00 22.75 -14.02
C ASP A 262 -2.34 21.28 -13.79
N PHE A 263 -1.87 20.40 -14.69
CA PHE A 263 -2.12 18.96 -14.56
C PHE A 263 -1.50 18.38 -13.29
N MET A 264 -0.24 18.73 -13.02
CA MET A 264 0.46 18.24 -11.82
C MET A 264 -0.10 18.85 -10.54
N ALA A 265 -0.47 20.13 -10.57
CA ALA A 265 -1.13 20.79 -9.44
C ALA A 265 -2.49 20.14 -9.13
N ALA A 266 -3.27 19.76 -10.16
CA ALA A 266 -4.52 19.04 -9.98
C ALA A 266 -4.29 17.66 -9.37
N GLN A 267 -3.35 16.89 -9.88
CA GLN A 267 -3.01 15.56 -9.34
C GLN A 267 -2.49 15.60 -7.90
N ALA A 268 -1.78 16.67 -7.53
CA ALA A 268 -1.31 16.90 -6.16
C ALA A 268 -2.40 17.44 -5.22
N GLY A 269 -3.65 17.53 -5.67
CA GLY A 269 -4.78 17.96 -4.84
C GLY A 269 -4.88 19.47 -4.62
N MET A 270 -4.03 20.30 -5.25
CA MET A 270 -4.05 21.75 -5.09
C MET A 270 -5.33 22.38 -5.65
N ALA A 271 -5.88 21.83 -6.74
CA ALA A 271 -7.15 22.28 -7.30
C ALA A 271 -8.36 21.99 -6.38
N VAL A 272 -8.31 20.87 -5.64
CA VAL A 272 -9.38 20.47 -4.70
C VAL A 272 -9.37 21.36 -3.47
N SER A 273 -8.19 21.70 -2.97
CA SER A 273 -8.03 22.56 -1.79
C SER A 273 -8.28 24.04 -2.07
N GLY A 274 -8.36 24.45 -3.34
CA GLY A 274 -8.58 25.85 -3.74
C GLY A 274 -7.43 26.81 -3.37
N VAL A 275 -6.26 26.28 -3.04
CA VAL A 275 -5.11 27.07 -2.62
C VAL A 275 -4.38 27.59 -3.84
N PRO A 276 -3.98 28.89 -3.83
CA PRO A 276 -3.17 29.46 -4.90
C PRO A 276 -1.78 28.81 -4.92
N TRP A 277 -1.31 28.47 -6.09
CA TRP A 277 0.00 27.89 -6.32
C TRP A 277 0.72 28.58 -7.48
N HIS A 278 2.04 28.44 -7.55
CA HIS A 278 2.88 28.99 -8.60
C HIS A 278 3.81 27.92 -9.14
N GLY A 279 3.85 27.76 -10.48
CA GLY A 279 4.83 26.93 -11.16
C GLY A 279 6.04 27.76 -11.58
N ILE A 280 7.25 27.24 -11.35
CA ILE A 280 8.51 27.88 -11.73
C ILE A 280 9.33 26.87 -12.51
N ASP A 281 9.71 27.20 -13.75
CA ASP A 281 10.73 26.47 -14.49
C ASP A 281 12.09 27.13 -14.21
N VAL A 282 12.96 26.42 -13.52
CA VAL A 282 14.31 26.90 -13.17
C VAL A 282 15.32 26.62 -14.28
N GLY A 283 14.89 26.05 -15.40
CA GLY A 283 15.73 25.66 -16.51
C GLY A 283 16.65 24.48 -16.20
N SER A 284 17.56 24.18 -17.14
CA SER A 284 18.53 23.10 -17.00
C SER A 284 19.94 23.70 -16.76
N PRO A 285 20.71 23.18 -15.78
CA PRO A 285 22.11 23.54 -15.61
C PRO A 285 23.02 22.96 -16.72
N PHE A 286 22.46 22.06 -17.56
CA PHE A 286 23.20 21.38 -18.61
C PHE A 286 23.03 22.08 -19.97
N ASP A 287 24.13 22.36 -20.66
CA ASP A 287 24.12 22.77 -22.06
C ASP A 287 24.07 21.55 -22.97
N HIS A 288 22.87 21.02 -23.20
CA HIS A 288 22.65 19.80 -24.00
C HIS A 288 23.13 19.97 -25.44
N GLY A 289 23.15 21.19 -25.98
CA GLY A 289 23.66 21.48 -27.30
C GLY A 289 25.17 21.27 -27.45
N ARG A 290 25.92 21.45 -26.37
CA ARG A 290 27.37 21.26 -26.32
C ARG A 290 27.81 19.96 -25.68
N GLN A 291 27.03 19.43 -24.73
CA GLN A 291 27.38 18.28 -23.92
C GLN A 291 26.73 16.98 -24.43
N GLY A 292 25.69 17.09 -25.27
CA GLY A 292 24.96 15.96 -25.80
C GLY A 292 25.49 15.51 -27.15
N ILE A 293 25.63 14.19 -27.35
CA ILE A 293 25.89 13.56 -28.64
C ILE A 293 24.69 12.68 -28.98
N ARG A 294 23.98 13.03 -30.07
CA ARG A 294 22.92 12.17 -30.60
C ARG A 294 23.52 11.23 -31.65
N TYR A 295 23.57 9.93 -31.35
CA TYR A 295 23.95 8.89 -32.29
C TYR A 295 22.72 8.15 -32.79
N VAL A 296 22.53 8.08 -34.12
CA VAL A 296 21.47 7.32 -34.76
C VAL A 296 22.10 6.19 -35.56
N ALA A 297 21.93 4.96 -35.10
CA ALA A 297 22.50 3.76 -35.71
C ALA A 297 21.67 3.30 -36.92
N THR A 298 21.72 4.05 -38.02
CA THR A 298 20.97 3.75 -39.26
C THR A 298 21.43 2.47 -39.96
N HIS A 299 22.59 1.92 -39.58
CA HIS A 299 23.15 0.71 -40.14
C HIS A 299 22.70 -0.60 -39.44
N LEU A 300 21.97 -0.47 -38.33
CA LEU A 300 21.40 -1.62 -37.63
C LEU A 300 20.03 -1.98 -38.23
N PRO A 301 19.66 -3.28 -38.24
CA PRO A 301 18.31 -3.68 -38.62
C PRO A 301 17.29 -3.08 -37.66
N LEU A 302 16.06 -2.88 -38.15
CA LEU A 302 14.95 -2.44 -37.31
C LEU A 302 14.72 -3.44 -36.17
N PRO A 303 14.44 -2.96 -34.94
CA PRO A 303 14.06 -3.86 -33.86
C PRO A 303 12.83 -4.66 -34.25
N GLY A 304 12.88 -5.99 -34.04
CA GLY A 304 11.80 -6.91 -34.34
C GLY A 304 10.69 -6.86 -33.30
#